data_8bb3e9890d7bc83542876434d42abe36
#
_entry.id   8bb3e9890d7bc83542876434d42abe36
#
_cell.length_a   1.000
_cell.length_b   1.000
_cell.length_c   1.000
_cell.angle_alpha   90.00
_cell.angle_beta   90.00
_cell.angle_gamma   90.00
#
_symmetry.space_group_name_H-M   'P 1'
#
loop_
_entity.id
_entity.type
_entity.pdbx_description
1 polymer ?
#
loop_
_entity_poly.entity_id
_entity_poly.type
_entity_poly.pdbx_seq_one_letter_code
_entity_poly.pdbx_strand_id
1 'polypeptide(L)'
;MTHQLLAEVMSTALMIIFGVGVHCDDVLKKTKYAGTGHLFAITTWAFGITVCLFVFGGVSMNPAMALLKLLLGKLTIAQFFPIAIAEMIGAFLGALIAYFMYADHFKASEGQIDGVAIRNIFSTNPNCRNLPRNYFVE
;
A
#
# COMPACT_ATOMS: atom_id res chain seq x y z
N MET A 1 -23.58 -3.74 -4.60
CA MET A 1 -22.85 -2.76 -3.74
C MET A 1 -22.09 -3.46 -2.61
N THR A 2 -22.74 -4.19 -1.69
CA THR A 2 -22.05 -4.81 -0.53
C THR A 2 -20.90 -5.74 -0.93
N HIS A 3 -21.10 -6.65 -1.87
CA HIS A 3 -20.03 -7.52 -2.38
C HIS A 3 -18.87 -6.74 -3.00
N GLN A 4 -19.16 -5.66 -3.73
CA GLN A 4 -18.14 -4.80 -4.31
C GLN A 4 -17.33 -4.08 -3.23
N LEU A 5 -17.97 -3.51 -2.20
CA LEU A 5 -17.26 -2.85 -1.10
C LEU A 5 -16.39 -3.84 -0.33
N LEU A 6 -16.88 -5.05 -0.07
CA LEU A 6 -16.08 -6.10 0.56
C LEU A 6 -14.87 -6.48 -0.30
N ALA A 7 -15.06 -6.61 -1.61
CA ALA A 7 -13.97 -6.88 -2.54
C ALA A 7 -12.91 -5.76 -2.53
N GLU A 8 -13.32 -4.49 -2.49
CA GLU A 8 -12.38 -3.35 -2.38
C GLU A 8 -11.62 -3.38 -1.05
N VAL A 9 -12.28 -3.64 0.09
CA VAL A 9 -11.60 -3.78 1.39
C VAL A 9 -10.58 -4.90 1.35
N MET A 10 -10.98 -6.10 0.92
CA MET A 10 -10.12 -7.28 0.95
C MET A 10 -8.95 -7.18 -0.04
N SER A 11 -9.20 -6.72 -1.25
CA SER A 11 -8.18 -6.58 -2.29
C SER A 11 -7.16 -5.50 -1.91
N THR A 12 -7.62 -4.36 -1.38
CA THR A 12 -6.74 -3.29 -0.92
C THR A 12 -5.91 -3.76 0.29
N ALA A 13 -6.54 -4.43 1.27
CA ALA A 13 -5.80 -4.97 2.41
C ALA A 13 -4.71 -5.95 1.96
N LEU A 14 -5.05 -6.89 1.06
CA LEU A 14 -4.09 -7.87 0.55
C LEU A 14 -2.95 -7.20 -0.23
N MET A 15 -3.26 -6.23 -1.09
CA MET A 15 -2.26 -5.46 -1.83
C MET A 15 -1.29 -4.73 -0.87
N ILE A 16 -1.81 -4.12 0.19
CA ILE A 16 -1.00 -3.41 1.18
C ILE A 16 -0.16 -4.39 2.02
N ILE A 17 -0.66 -5.59 2.34
CA ILE A 17 0.15 -6.62 3.01
C ILE A 17 1.38 -6.98 2.18
N PHE A 18 1.24 -7.18 0.87
CA PHE A 18 2.38 -7.42 -0.02
C PHE A 18 3.33 -6.22 -0.06
N GLY A 19 2.79 -5.02 -0.29
CA GLY A 19 3.57 -3.81 -0.48
C GLY A 19 4.30 -3.36 0.79
N VAL A 20 3.61 -3.29 1.92
CA VAL A 20 4.22 -2.94 3.21
C VAL A 20 5.14 -4.08 3.68
N GLY A 21 4.75 -5.34 3.46
CA GLY A 21 5.56 -6.51 3.81
C GLY A 21 6.94 -6.48 3.15
N VAL A 22 7.03 -6.22 1.85
CA VAL A 22 8.32 -6.14 1.17
C VAL A 22 9.19 -4.99 1.66
N HIS A 23 8.58 -3.85 2.02
CA HIS A 23 9.32 -2.74 2.63
C HIS A 23 9.78 -3.06 4.06
N CYS A 24 8.99 -3.81 4.83
CA CYS A 24 9.45 -4.35 6.12
C CYS A 24 10.66 -5.26 5.94
N ASP A 25 10.63 -6.16 4.95
CA ASP A 25 11.76 -7.06 4.66
C ASP A 25 13.03 -6.29 4.26
N ASP A 26 12.90 -5.24 3.46
CA ASP A 26 14.05 -4.46 2.97
C ASP A 26 14.68 -3.58 4.06
N VAL A 27 13.85 -2.95 4.91
CA VAL A 27 14.28 -1.90 5.84
C VAL A 27 14.58 -2.41 7.24
N LEU A 28 13.77 -3.35 7.77
CA LEU A 28 13.88 -3.79 9.15
C LEU A 28 15.08 -4.72 9.38
N LYS A 29 15.57 -4.75 10.63
CA LYS A 29 16.67 -5.64 11.03
C LYS A 29 16.21 -7.08 11.19
N LYS A 30 17.16 -8.01 11.00
CA LYS A 30 16.99 -9.46 11.15
C LYS A 30 15.98 -10.10 10.18
N THR A 31 15.54 -9.38 9.16
CA THR A 31 14.79 -9.96 8.05
C THR A 31 15.76 -10.74 7.14
N LYS A 32 15.22 -11.71 6.38
CA LYS A 32 16.03 -12.54 5.46
C LYS A 32 16.45 -11.80 4.20
N TYR A 33 15.71 -10.75 3.83
CA TYR A 33 15.83 -10.04 2.56
C TYR A 33 16.19 -8.55 2.77
N ALA A 34 16.78 -8.22 3.91
CA ALA A 34 17.24 -6.86 4.18
C ALA A 34 18.22 -6.37 3.11
N GLY A 35 17.96 -5.18 2.57
CA GLY A 35 18.82 -4.56 1.55
C GLY A 35 18.70 -5.16 0.15
N THR A 36 17.62 -5.91 -0.16
CA THR A 36 17.38 -6.43 -1.52
C THR A 36 17.04 -5.35 -2.53
N GLY A 37 16.59 -4.20 -2.04
CA GLY A 37 16.47 -2.98 -2.81
C GLY A 37 15.23 -2.89 -3.68
N HIS A 38 15.23 -1.84 -4.48
CA HIS A 38 14.07 -1.34 -5.19
C HIS A 38 13.45 -2.32 -6.19
N LEU A 39 14.27 -3.12 -6.88
CA LEU A 39 13.77 -4.09 -7.86
C LEU A 39 12.88 -5.16 -7.22
N PHE A 40 13.29 -5.66 -6.05
CA PHE A 40 12.50 -6.63 -5.29
C PHE A 40 11.16 -6.03 -4.84
N ALA A 41 11.20 -4.79 -4.34
CA ALA A 41 9.98 -4.07 -3.94
C ALA A 41 9.03 -3.88 -5.12
N ILE A 42 9.50 -3.38 -6.28
CA ILE A 42 8.68 -3.18 -7.48
C ILE A 42 8.04 -4.50 -7.93
N THR A 43 8.82 -5.56 -7.96
CA THR A 43 8.33 -6.89 -8.39
C THR A 43 7.23 -7.39 -7.46
N THR A 44 7.41 -7.25 -6.15
CA THR A 44 6.40 -7.66 -5.16
C THR A 44 5.11 -6.84 -5.29
N TRP A 45 5.22 -5.52 -5.48
CA TRP A 45 4.05 -4.67 -5.75
C TRP A 45 3.34 -5.09 -7.03
N ALA A 46 4.07 -5.32 -8.12
CA ALA A 46 3.49 -5.72 -9.40
C ALA A 46 2.75 -7.05 -9.29
N PHE A 47 3.34 -8.07 -8.67
CA PHE A 47 2.69 -9.35 -8.44
C PHE A 47 1.50 -9.24 -7.48
N GLY A 48 1.64 -8.51 -6.39
CA GLY A 48 0.56 -8.30 -5.41
C GLY A 48 -0.67 -7.66 -6.05
N ILE A 49 -0.48 -6.59 -6.82
CA ILE A 49 -1.57 -5.93 -7.57
C ILE A 49 -2.18 -6.90 -8.58
N THR A 50 -1.36 -7.61 -9.35
CA THR A 50 -1.83 -8.56 -10.38
C THR A 50 -2.69 -9.66 -9.76
N VAL A 51 -2.24 -10.26 -8.66
CA VAL A 51 -3.01 -11.29 -7.93
C VAL A 51 -4.34 -10.73 -7.45
N CYS A 52 -4.33 -9.54 -6.84
CA CYS A 52 -5.56 -8.91 -6.35
C CYS A 52 -6.56 -8.63 -7.50
N LEU A 53 -6.09 -8.11 -8.63
CA LEU A 53 -6.94 -7.87 -9.80
C LEU A 53 -7.51 -9.16 -10.38
N PHE A 54 -6.73 -10.23 -10.38
CA PHE A 54 -7.15 -11.52 -10.90
C PHE A 54 -8.19 -12.20 -10.00
N VAL A 55 -7.98 -12.16 -8.68
CA VAL A 55 -8.84 -12.83 -7.69
C VAL A 55 -10.17 -12.08 -7.49
N PHE A 56 -10.11 -10.76 -7.35
CA PHE A 56 -11.29 -9.96 -6.99
C PHE A 56 -12.00 -9.35 -8.20
N GLY A 57 -11.33 -9.18 -9.33
CA GLY A 57 -11.89 -8.65 -10.57
C GLY A 57 -12.53 -7.25 -10.43
N GLY A 58 -12.28 -6.34 -11.35
CA GLY A 58 -12.99 -5.06 -11.40
C GLY A 58 -12.74 -4.05 -10.26
N VAL A 59 -11.98 -4.43 -9.23
CA VAL A 59 -11.63 -3.58 -8.09
C VAL A 59 -10.72 -2.40 -8.49
N SER A 60 -10.68 -1.38 -7.66
CA SER A 60 -9.84 -0.19 -7.88
C SER A 60 -8.63 -0.19 -6.96
N MET A 61 -8.79 -0.63 -5.72
CA MET A 61 -7.75 -0.73 -4.66
C MET A 61 -7.01 0.59 -4.37
N ASN A 62 -7.48 1.69 -4.94
CA ASN A 62 -6.87 3.00 -4.79
C ASN A 62 -7.92 4.08 -5.09
N PRO A 63 -8.17 5.05 -4.18
CA PRO A 63 -9.12 6.13 -4.39
C PRO A 63 -8.86 6.97 -5.65
N ALA A 64 -7.59 7.10 -6.08
CA ALA A 64 -7.26 7.77 -7.33
C ALA A 64 -7.75 6.99 -8.56
N MET A 65 -7.67 5.65 -8.51
CA MET A 65 -8.22 4.79 -9.57
C MET A 65 -9.76 4.80 -9.57
N ALA A 66 -10.37 4.82 -8.38
CA ALA A 66 -11.82 5.00 -8.26
C ALA A 66 -12.27 6.36 -8.84
N LEU A 67 -11.51 7.44 -8.57
CA LEU A 67 -11.76 8.76 -9.15
C LEU A 67 -11.63 8.75 -10.67
N LEU A 68 -10.60 8.09 -11.20
CA LEU A 68 -10.47 7.93 -12.66
C LEU A 68 -11.68 7.19 -13.26
N LYS A 69 -12.16 6.12 -12.64
CA LYS A 69 -13.38 5.42 -13.08
C LYS A 69 -14.61 6.32 -13.01
N LEU A 70 -14.73 7.18 -12.01
CA LEU A 70 -15.79 8.19 -11.93
C LEU A 70 -15.71 9.18 -13.10
N LEU A 71 -14.53 9.75 -13.37
CA LEU A 71 -14.32 10.72 -14.46
C LEU A 71 -14.60 10.11 -15.85
N LEU A 72 -14.34 8.81 -16.00
CA LEU A 72 -14.64 8.06 -17.22
C LEU A 72 -16.12 7.59 -17.30
N GLY A 73 -16.98 7.99 -16.37
CA GLY A 73 -18.38 7.61 -16.36
C GLY A 73 -18.65 6.13 -16.01
N LYS A 74 -17.63 5.41 -15.50
CA LYS A 74 -17.74 4.00 -15.09
C LYS A 74 -18.26 3.83 -13.66
N LEU A 75 -18.26 4.88 -12.87
CA LEU A 75 -18.83 4.97 -11.53
C LEU A 75 -19.69 6.22 -11.43
N THR A 76 -20.72 6.16 -10.59
CA THR A 76 -21.49 7.33 -10.17
C THR A 76 -20.84 7.95 -8.92
N ILE A 77 -21.17 9.22 -8.63
CA ILE A 77 -20.73 9.89 -7.40
C ILE A 77 -21.17 9.10 -6.15
N ALA A 78 -22.38 8.57 -6.16
CA ALA A 78 -22.93 7.76 -5.07
C ALA A 78 -22.16 6.45 -4.84
N GLN A 79 -21.49 5.91 -5.85
CA GLN A 79 -20.65 4.72 -5.75
C GLN A 79 -19.21 5.07 -5.36
N PHE A 80 -18.68 6.20 -5.80
CA PHE A 80 -17.31 6.61 -5.58
C PHE A 80 -16.96 6.73 -4.08
N PHE A 81 -17.76 7.48 -3.32
CA PHE A 81 -17.45 7.71 -1.90
C PHE A 81 -17.41 6.42 -1.07
N PRO A 82 -18.41 5.52 -1.13
CA PRO A 82 -18.33 4.26 -0.42
C PRO A 82 -17.13 3.39 -0.84
N ILE A 83 -16.77 3.37 -2.13
CA ILE A 83 -15.61 2.63 -2.65
C ILE A 83 -14.32 3.23 -2.07
N ALA A 84 -14.12 4.54 -2.16
CA ALA A 84 -12.93 5.19 -1.62
C ALA A 84 -12.77 4.96 -0.10
N ILE A 85 -13.87 4.98 0.65
CA ILE A 85 -13.84 4.66 2.09
C ILE A 85 -13.48 3.19 2.31
N ALA A 86 -14.03 2.27 1.54
CA ALA A 86 -13.71 0.85 1.63
C ALA A 86 -12.22 0.58 1.35
N GLU A 87 -11.65 1.24 0.34
CA GLU A 87 -10.22 1.17 0.02
C GLU A 87 -9.34 1.71 1.16
N MET A 88 -9.72 2.84 1.77
CA MET A 88 -9.00 3.39 2.93
C MET A 88 -9.04 2.45 4.14
N ILE A 89 -10.20 1.84 4.42
CA ILE A 89 -10.34 0.83 5.49
C ILE A 89 -9.44 -0.38 5.16
N GLY A 90 -9.48 -0.86 3.92
CA GLY A 90 -8.64 -1.96 3.46
C GLY A 90 -7.15 -1.67 3.62
N ALA A 91 -6.72 -0.48 3.22
CA ALA A 91 -5.33 -0.05 3.36
C ALA A 91 -4.88 -0.02 4.82
N PHE A 92 -5.70 0.53 5.70
CA PHE A 92 -5.40 0.57 7.14
C PHE A 92 -5.30 -0.85 7.74
N LEU A 93 -6.26 -1.72 7.43
CA LEU A 93 -6.24 -3.10 7.90
C LEU A 93 -5.04 -3.88 7.37
N GLY A 94 -4.70 -3.72 6.09
CA GLY A 94 -3.52 -4.34 5.48
C GLY A 94 -2.22 -3.90 6.14
N ALA A 95 -2.06 -2.60 6.39
CA ALA A 95 -0.91 -2.05 7.09
C ALA A 95 -0.81 -2.55 8.55
N LEU A 96 -1.94 -2.63 9.23
CA LEU A 96 -2.00 -3.16 10.59
C LEU A 96 -1.62 -4.64 10.66
N ILE A 97 -2.12 -5.46 9.74
CA ILE A 97 -1.73 -6.86 9.62
C ILE A 97 -0.23 -7.00 9.36
N ALA A 98 0.30 -6.25 8.39
CA ALA A 98 1.74 -6.24 8.09
C ALA A 98 2.57 -5.83 9.31
N TYR A 99 2.15 -4.79 10.05
CA TYR A 99 2.81 -4.38 11.28
C TYR A 99 2.88 -5.52 12.31
N PHE A 100 1.77 -6.24 12.54
CA PHE A 100 1.76 -7.37 13.47
C PHE A 100 2.61 -8.55 12.98
N MET A 101 2.62 -8.84 11.68
CA MET A 101 3.48 -9.88 11.10
C MET A 101 4.97 -9.61 11.33
N TYR A 102 5.38 -8.35 11.33
CA TYR A 102 6.78 -7.91 11.51
C TYR A 102 7.06 -7.31 12.91
N ALA A 103 6.18 -7.49 13.90
CA ALA A 103 6.28 -6.84 15.20
C ALA A 103 7.64 -7.06 15.89
N ASP A 104 8.18 -8.29 15.84
CA ASP A 104 9.49 -8.62 16.44
C ASP A 104 10.64 -7.94 15.69
N HIS A 105 10.52 -7.77 14.38
CA HIS A 105 11.50 -7.07 13.55
C HIS A 105 11.47 -5.56 13.80
N PHE A 106 10.29 -4.96 13.99
CA PHE A 106 10.15 -3.57 14.43
C PHE A 106 10.84 -3.36 15.78
N LYS A 107 10.57 -4.23 16.76
CA LYS A 107 11.23 -4.18 18.07
C LYS A 107 12.74 -4.35 17.97
N ALA A 108 13.22 -5.27 17.16
CA ALA A 108 14.65 -5.47 16.92
C ALA A 108 15.33 -4.29 16.21
N SER A 109 14.55 -3.45 15.54
CA SER A 109 15.03 -2.27 14.81
C SER A 109 15.02 -0.99 15.64
N GLU A 110 14.41 -0.98 16.81
CA GLU A 110 14.35 0.18 17.70
C GLU A 110 15.76 0.71 18.02
N GLY A 111 15.97 2.01 17.85
CA GLY A 111 17.25 2.67 18.08
C GLY A 111 18.36 2.32 17.08
N GLN A 112 18.11 1.41 16.11
CA GLN A 112 19.10 1.00 15.09
C GLN A 112 18.78 1.55 13.69
N ILE A 113 17.56 2.00 13.46
CA ILE A 113 17.09 2.53 12.19
C ILE A 113 16.47 3.91 12.45
N ASP A 114 16.72 4.84 11.53
CA ASP A 114 16.12 6.17 11.57
C ASP A 114 14.58 6.08 11.50
N GLY A 115 13.91 6.90 12.32
CA GLY A 115 12.45 6.99 12.35
C GLY A 115 11.82 7.37 11.01
N VAL A 116 12.55 8.11 10.16
CA VAL A 116 12.12 8.42 8.79
C VAL A 116 12.10 7.16 7.93
N ALA A 117 13.11 6.29 8.03
CA ALA A 117 13.14 5.03 7.31
C ALA A 117 12.01 4.09 7.74
N ILE A 118 11.70 4.03 9.04
CA ILE A 118 10.56 3.26 9.56
C ILE A 118 9.22 3.81 9.03
N ARG A 119 9.05 5.14 9.04
CA ARG A 119 7.86 5.78 8.46
C ARG A 119 7.71 5.46 6.98
N ASN A 120 8.82 5.43 6.24
CA ASN A 120 8.83 5.18 4.79
C ASN A 120 8.46 3.74 4.41
N ILE A 121 8.37 2.81 5.37
CA ILE A 121 7.75 1.50 5.16
C ILE A 121 6.26 1.64 4.79
N PHE A 122 5.58 2.64 5.38
CA PHE A 122 4.14 2.85 5.20
C PHE A 122 3.80 4.05 4.28
N SER A 123 4.79 4.86 3.91
CA SER A 123 4.56 6.06 3.09
C SER A 123 5.78 6.36 2.23
N THR A 124 5.55 6.98 1.08
CA THR A 124 6.66 7.47 0.24
C THR A 124 7.22 8.79 0.77
N ASN A 125 8.47 9.07 0.43
CA ASN A 125 9.14 10.32 0.75
C ASN A 125 10.19 10.63 -0.32
N PRO A 126 10.25 11.87 -0.83
CA PRO A 126 11.24 12.24 -1.82
C PRO A 126 12.66 12.21 -1.23
N ASN A 127 13.58 11.61 -1.97
CA ASN A 127 14.99 11.53 -1.55
C ASN A 127 15.71 12.90 -1.61
N CYS A 128 15.23 13.80 -2.49
CA CYS A 128 15.77 15.15 -2.64
C CYS A 128 14.70 16.18 -2.26
N ARG A 129 15.02 17.04 -1.29
CA ARG A 129 14.06 18.05 -0.82
C ARG A 129 14.03 19.27 -1.73
N ASN A 130 13.06 19.29 -2.64
CA ASN A 130 12.69 20.47 -3.44
C ASN A 130 11.15 20.60 -3.39
N LEU A 131 10.64 21.38 -2.44
CA LEU A 131 9.20 21.43 -2.16
C LEU A 131 8.34 21.72 -3.39
N PRO A 132 8.57 22.77 -4.20
CA PRO A 132 7.72 23.05 -5.36
C PRO A 132 7.73 21.91 -6.39
N ARG A 133 8.90 21.32 -6.65
CA ARG A 133 9.03 20.21 -7.59
C ARG A 133 8.42 18.93 -7.05
N ASN A 134 8.60 18.65 -5.77
CA ASN A 134 8.07 17.44 -5.15
C ASN A 134 6.54 17.46 -5.15
N TYR A 135 5.90 18.61 -4.89
CA TYR A 135 4.44 18.74 -5.03
C TYR A 135 3.93 18.50 -6.44
N PHE A 136 4.75 18.68 -7.45
CA PHE A 136 4.35 18.48 -8.84
C PHE A 136 4.56 17.05 -9.33
N VAL A 137 5.55 16.33 -8.79
CA VAL A 137 5.93 14.99 -9.28
C VAL A 137 5.49 13.82 -8.37
N GLU A 138 5.12 14.08 -7.15
CA GLU A 138 4.53 13.12 -6.20
C GLU A 138 2.99 13.14 -6.28
#